data_ae4e9b63de10d4e1f8ef0304139ee531
#
_entry.id   ae4e9b63de10d4e1f8ef0304139ee531
#
_cell.length_a   1.000
_cell.length_b   1.000
_cell.length_c   1.000
_cell.angle_alpha   90.00
_cell.angle_beta   90.00
_cell.angle_gamma   90.00
#
_symmetry.space_group_name_H-M   'P 1'
#
loop_
_entity.id
_entity.type
_entity.pdbx_description
1 polymer ?
#
loop_
_entity_poly.entity_id
_entity_poly.type
_entity_poly.pdbx_seq_one_letter_code
_entity_poly.pdbx_strand_id
1 'polypeptide(L)'
;EIPVPAATITTHNPALRLDWERFRSESIVKYSDMQIEIIRNIIPEAVIIHDFPGGGLDKHVDYSKLAEKLDVVAYNNYPVWGGQKKPIPPCEIAFGLDYMRGLKRQNFWITEGIMGAQGHDITGYLPRPNQAKMWSYQGVARGAETFIYFRYRGATKGADQFCYGVIDADNQKRRKFYEVQNFFRVAKENEKFLETSIESKIAMIYDYDS
;
A
#
# COMPACT_ATOMS: atom_id res chain seq x y z
N GLU A 1 -0.29 11.14 -30.88
CA GLU A 1 0.05 11.72 -29.57
C GLU A 1 -1.23 12.11 -28.82
N ILE A 2 -1.32 11.75 -27.54
CA ILE A 2 -2.41 12.22 -26.68
C ILE A 2 -1.94 13.53 -26.06
N PRO A 3 -2.61 14.67 -26.30
CA PRO A 3 -2.20 15.94 -25.73
C PRO A 3 -2.43 15.94 -24.21
N VAL A 4 -1.52 16.59 -23.48
CA VAL A 4 -1.71 16.80 -22.03
C VAL A 4 -2.97 17.65 -21.81
N PRO A 5 -3.91 17.24 -20.93
CA PRO A 5 -5.07 18.03 -20.61
C PRO A 5 -4.66 19.40 -20.04
N ALA A 6 -5.00 20.47 -20.75
CA ALA A 6 -4.73 21.84 -20.32
C ALA A 6 -5.81 22.32 -19.34
N ALA A 7 -5.45 23.27 -18.47
CA ALA A 7 -6.42 23.93 -17.61
C ALA A 7 -7.51 24.63 -18.46
N THR A 8 -8.76 24.49 -18.05
CA THR A 8 -9.93 25.10 -18.67
C THR A 8 -10.67 25.98 -17.67
N ILE A 9 -11.50 26.89 -18.17
CA ILE A 9 -12.31 27.79 -17.32
C ILE A 9 -13.39 27.00 -16.56
N THR A 10 -13.82 25.86 -17.14
CA THR A 10 -14.88 24.99 -16.57
C THR A 10 -14.37 23.56 -16.44
N THR A 11 -15.24 22.57 -16.59
CA THR A 11 -14.86 21.16 -16.59
C THR A 11 -14.09 20.80 -17.87
N HIS A 12 -13.06 19.99 -17.70
CA HIS A 12 -12.29 19.44 -18.82
C HIS A 12 -13.11 18.44 -19.62
N ASN A 13 -12.76 18.22 -20.90
CA ASN A 13 -13.35 17.15 -21.70
C ASN A 13 -13.08 15.79 -21.02
N PRO A 14 -14.14 15.08 -20.57
CA PRO A 14 -13.96 13.84 -19.79
C PRO A 14 -13.29 12.72 -20.61
N ALA A 15 -13.56 12.63 -21.91
CA ALA A 15 -12.92 11.62 -22.76
C ALA A 15 -11.40 11.86 -22.87
N LEU A 16 -10.96 13.09 -23.09
CA LEU A 16 -9.53 13.41 -23.16
C LEU A 16 -8.85 13.18 -21.79
N ARG A 17 -9.55 13.46 -20.68
CA ARG A 17 -9.03 13.19 -19.34
C ARG A 17 -8.86 11.69 -19.13
N LEU A 18 -9.84 10.88 -19.51
CA LEU A 18 -9.77 9.42 -19.40
C LEU A 18 -8.64 8.85 -20.25
N ASP A 19 -8.49 9.30 -21.50
CA ASP A 19 -7.40 8.87 -22.37
C ASP A 19 -6.03 9.24 -21.80
N TRP A 20 -5.93 10.40 -21.16
CA TRP A 20 -4.69 10.82 -20.48
C TRP A 20 -4.37 9.92 -19.26
N GLU A 21 -5.35 9.58 -18.43
CA GLU A 21 -5.14 8.68 -17.30
C GLU A 21 -4.76 7.27 -17.77
N ARG A 22 -5.41 6.76 -18.81
CA ARG A 22 -5.04 5.49 -19.45
C ARG A 22 -3.61 5.51 -19.97
N PHE A 23 -3.21 6.56 -20.68
CA PHE A 23 -1.86 6.73 -21.19
C PHE A 23 -0.81 6.73 -20.06
N ARG A 24 -1.07 7.46 -18.99
CA ARG A 24 -0.20 7.49 -17.80
C ARG A 24 -0.07 6.10 -17.17
N SER A 25 -1.19 5.44 -16.94
CA SER A 25 -1.24 4.10 -16.39
C SER A 25 -0.47 3.10 -17.26
N GLU A 26 -0.74 3.07 -18.55
CA GLU A 26 -0.05 2.19 -19.48
C GLU A 26 1.46 2.45 -19.55
N SER A 27 1.88 3.70 -19.41
CA SER A 27 3.31 4.06 -19.39
C SER A 27 4.01 3.46 -18.17
N ILE A 28 3.36 3.48 -17.00
CA ILE A 28 3.86 2.87 -15.77
C ILE A 28 3.90 1.33 -15.90
N VAL A 29 2.84 0.73 -16.42
CA VAL A 29 2.77 -0.72 -16.65
C VAL A 29 3.88 -1.18 -17.60
N LYS A 30 4.07 -0.50 -18.74
CA LYS A 30 5.16 -0.81 -19.69
C LYS A 30 6.55 -0.68 -19.07
N TYR A 31 6.75 0.32 -18.21
CA TYR A 31 8.01 0.47 -17.49
C TYR A 31 8.25 -0.66 -16.50
N SER A 32 7.23 -1.06 -15.74
CA SER A 32 7.28 -2.22 -14.86
C SER A 32 7.57 -3.51 -15.64
N ASP A 33 6.88 -3.74 -16.74
CA ASP A 33 7.09 -4.90 -17.61
C ASP A 33 8.53 -5.03 -18.11
N MET A 34 9.11 -3.92 -18.56
CA MET A 34 10.50 -3.90 -19.00
C MET A 34 11.46 -4.33 -17.87
N GLN A 35 11.24 -3.84 -16.66
CA GLN A 35 12.06 -4.21 -15.50
C GLN A 35 11.90 -5.69 -15.14
N ILE A 36 10.66 -6.20 -15.17
CA ILE A 36 10.34 -7.61 -14.90
C ILE A 36 11.05 -8.50 -15.91
N GLU A 37 11.00 -8.17 -17.21
CA GLU A 37 11.65 -8.92 -18.27
C GLU A 37 13.18 -8.99 -18.08
N ILE A 38 13.82 -7.88 -17.70
CA ILE A 38 15.26 -7.84 -17.41
C ILE A 38 15.58 -8.76 -16.22
N ILE A 39 14.82 -8.67 -15.14
CA ILE A 39 15.04 -9.50 -13.94
C ILE A 39 14.86 -10.98 -14.28
N ARG A 40 13.78 -11.36 -14.96
CA ARG A 40 13.49 -12.74 -15.34
C ARG A 40 14.53 -13.35 -16.27
N ASN A 41 15.14 -12.56 -17.14
CA ASN A 41 16.22 -13.01 -18.02
C ASN A 41 17.51 -13.34 -17.25
N ILE A 42 17.69 -12.75 -16.06
CA ILE A 42 18.88 -12.97 -15.22
C ILE A 42 18.59 -13.98 -14.12
N ILE A 43 17.44 -13.89 -13.48
CA ILE A 43 16.99 -14.72 -12.36
C ILE A 43 15.56 -15.16 -12.64
N PRO A 44 15.34 -16.24 -13.40
CA PRO A 44 14.01 -16.68 -13.83
C PRO A 44 12.99 -16.90 -12.69
N GLU A 45 13.48 -17.41 -11.55
CA GLU A 45 12.68 -17.72 -10.35
C GLU A 45 12.58 -16.59 -9.32
N ALA A 46 13.04 -15.38 -9.64
CA ALA A 46 12.93 -14.25 -8.72
C ALA A 46 11.46 -13.96 -8.40
N VAL A 47 11.15 -13.81 -7.13
CA VAL A 47 9.83 -13.30 -6.70
C VAL A 47 9.80 -11.78 -6.91
N ILE A 48 8.93 -11.33 -7.81
CA ILE A 48 8.83 -9.93 -8.19
C ILE A 48 7.53 -9.35 -7.64
N ILE A 49 7.67 -8.27 -6.90
CA ILE A 49 6.58 -7.49 -6.33
C ILE A 49 6.67 -6.03 -6.79
N HIS A 50 5.60 -5.30 -6.66
CA HIS A 50 5.58 -3.84 -6.79
C HIS A 50 4.83 -3.25 -5.61
N ASP A 51 5.38 -2.18 -5.07
CA ASP A 51 4.88 -1.47 -3.91
C ASP A 51 3.74 -0.51 -4.31
N PHE A 52 2.49 -0.95 -4.18
CA PHE A 52 1.34 -0.15 -4.58
C PHE A 52 1.05 0.92 -3.53
N PRO A 53 0.93 2.20 -3.93
CA PRO A 53 0.72 3.29 -2.99
C PRO A 53 -0.58 3.11 -2.20
N GLY A 54 -0.49 3.44 -0.90
CA GLY A 54 -1.61 3.44 0.03
C GLY A 54 -2.24 4.82 0.20
N GLY A 55 -3.26 4.89 1.04
CA GLY A 55 -3.93 6.16 1.39
C GLY A 55 -5.23 6.43 0.65
N GLY A 56 -5.66 5.50 -0.16
CA GLY A 56 -6.88 5.56 -0.97
C GLY A 56 -6.67 4.83 -2.29
N LEU A 57 -7.76 4.48 -2.95
CA LEU A 57 -7.69 3.89 -4.29
C LEU A 57 -7.76 4.99 -5.35
N ASP A 58 -6.79 5.89 -5.32
CA ASP A 58 -6.66 6.90 -6.37
C ASP A 58 -6.39 6.22 -7.71
N LYS A 59 -7.18 6.57 -8.72
CA LYS A 59 -7.16 5.97 -10.05
C LYS A 59 -6.01 6.46 -10.93
N HIS A 60 -4.82 6.57 -10.38
CA HIS A 60 -3.66 7.01 -11.16
C HIS A 60 -3.03 5.90 -12.00
N VAL A 61 -3.21 4.65 -11.57
CA VAL A 61 -2.71 3.45 -12.26
C VAL A 61 -3.79 2.37 -12.22
N ASP A 62 -3.98 1.67 -13.32
CA ASP A 62 -4.77 0.44 -13.36
C ASP A 62 -3.98 -0.69 -12.70
N TYR A 63 -4.25 -0.91 -11.42
CA TYR A 63 -3.57 -1.95 -10.65
C TYR A 63 -3.83 -3.36 -11.15
N SER A 64 -4.94 -3.58 -11.86
CA SER A 64 -5.23 -4.87 -12.47
C SER A 64 -4.18 -5.22 -13.51
N LYS A 65 -3.88 -4.27 -14.42
CA LYS A 65 -2.83 -4.44 -15.44
C LYS A 65 -1.44 -4.50 -14.83
N LEU A 66 -1.15 -3.63 -13.84
CA LEU A 66 0.15 -3.62 -13.18
C LEU A 66 0.44 -4.93 -12.43
N ALA A 67 -0.57 -5.56 -11.85
CA ALA A 67 -0.43 -6.81 -11.12
C ALA A 67 -0.23 -8.05 -11.99
N GLU A 68 -0.56 -8.00 -13.28
CA GLU A 68 -0.59 -9.21 -14.15
C GLU A 68 0.72 -10.00 -14.12
N LYS A 69 1.85 -9.32 -14.27
CA LYS A 69 3.19 -9.92 -14.34
C LYS A 69 3.91 -10.05 -13.00
N LEU A 70 3.35 -9.48 -11.93
CA LEU A 70 3.90 -9.62 -10.58
C LEU A 70 3.57 -11.00 -9.98
N ASP A 71 4.42 -11.52 -9.12
CA ASP A 71 4.15 -12.77 -8.41
C ASP A 71 3.18 -12.53 -7.25
N VAL A 72 3.38 -11.47 -6.49
CA VAL A 72 2.56 -11.07 -5.35
C VAL A 72 2.24 -9.58 -5.43
N VAL A 73 1.02 -9.22 -5.08
CA VAL A 73 0.64 -7.81 -4.88
C VAL A 73 1.20 -7.34 -3.55
N ALA A 74 1.88 -6.20 -3.56
CA ALA A 74 2.35 -5.55 -2.35
C ALA A 74 1.70 -4.17 -2.19
N TYR A 75 1.38 -3.77 -0.97
CA TYR A 75 0.56 -2.61 -0.67
C TYR A 75 1.09 -1.79 0.50
N ASN A 76 1.05 -0.46 0.34
CA ASN A 76 1.37 0.49 1.39
C ASN A 76 0.11 0.82 2.19
N ASN A 77 0.03 0.32 3.42
CA ASN A 77 -1.14 0.52 4.25
C ASN A 77 -0.97 1.71 5.20
N TYR A 78 -1.42 2.88 4.74
CA TYR A 78 -1.40 4.12 5.51
C TYR A 78 -2.83 4.62 5.78
N PRO A 79 -3.48 4.12 6.84
CA PRO A 79 -4.82 4.58 7.23
C PRO A 79 -4.90 6.07 7.60
N VAL A 80 -3.76 6.72 7.81
CA VAL A 80 -3.66 8.16 8.08
C VAL A 80 -2.31 8.67 7.59
N TRP A 81 -2.30 9.85 6.98
CA TRP A 81 -1.11 10.50 6.45
C TRP A 81 -0.97 11.94 6.96
N GLY A 82 0.17 12.58 6.66
CA GLY A 82 0.46 13.95 7.05
C GLY A 82 -0.65 14.93 6.68
N GLY A 83 -0.98 15.82 7.59
CA GLY A 83 -2.08 16.78 7.43
C GLY A 83 -3.47 16.26 7.75
N GLN A 84 -3.68 14.96 7.77
CA GLN A 84 -4.97 14.39 8.19
C GLN A 84 -5.13 14.45 9.71
N LYS A 85 -6.32 14.86 10.18
CA LYS A 85 -6.66 14.94 11.60
C LYS A 85 -7.19 13.65 12.19
N LYS A 86 -7.59 12.72 11.34
CA LYS A 86 -8.14 11.41 11.71
C LYS A 86 -7.84 10.38 10.62
N PRO A 87 -7.80 9.09 10.97
CA PRO A 87 -7.70 8.02 9.99
C PRO A 87 -8.90 7.99 9.05
N ILE A 88 -8.70 7.42 7.85
CA ILE A 88 -9.80 7.06 6.95
C ILE A 88 -10.72 6.03 7.62
N PRO A 89 -12.00 5.94 7.23
CA PRO A 89 -12.95 5.01 7.80
C PRO A 89 -12.47 3.54 7.72
N PRO A 90 -12.76 2.70 8.72
CA PRO A 90 -12.36 1.29 8.70
C PRO A 90 -12.85 0.50 7.49
N CYS A 91 -13.99 0.87 6.91
CA CYS A 91 -14.51 0.25 5.69
C CYS A 91 -13.67 0.60 4.45
N GLU A 92 -13.12 1.80 4.36
CA GLU A 92 -12.23 2.20 3.26
C GLU A 92 -10.88 1.46 3.36
N ILE A 93 -10.35 1.32 4.58
CA ILE A 93 -9.15 0.49 4.81
C ILE A 93 -9.42 -0.96 4.38
N ALA A 94 -10.54 -1.53 4.80
CA ALA A 94 -10.95 -2.88 4.45
C ALA A 94 -11.12 -3.06 2.94
N PHE A 95 -11.73 -2.08 2.26
CA PHE A 95 -11.92 -2.10 0.81
C PHE A 95 -10.57 -2.14 0.08
N GLY A 96 -9.61 -1.28 0.46
CA GLY A 96 -8.28 -1.29 -0.13
C GLY A 96 -7.57 -2.64 0.01
N LEU A 97 -7.63 -3.24 1.19
CA LEU A 97 -7.03 -4.55 1.47
C LEU A 97 -7.71 -5.69 0.67
N ASP A 98 -9.04 -5.70 0.61
CA ASP A 98 -9.79 -6.68 -0.19
C ASP A 98 -9.56 -6.51 -1.69
N TYR A 99 -9.40 -5.27 -2.16
CA TYR A 99 -9.05 -4.98 -3.54
C TYR A 99 -7.68 -5.55 -3.91
N MET A 100 -6.66 -5.34 -3.08
CA MET A 100 -5.32 -5.91 -3.29
C MET A 100 -5.35 -7.43 -3.38
N ARG A 101 -6.07 -8.09 -2.46
CA ARG A 101 -6.27 -9.54 -2.52
C ARG A 101 -7.02 -9.96 -3.80
N GLY A 102 -8.01 -9.18 -4.22
CA GLY A 102 -8.85 -9.45 -5.39
C GLY A 102 -8.09 -9.43 -6.70
N LEU A 103 -7.05 -8.59 -6.84
CA LEU A 103 -6.27 -8.42 -8.07
C LEU A 103 -5.69 -9.73 -8.61
N LYS A 104 -5.21 -10.60 -7.71
CA LYS A 104 -4.66 -11.92 -8.07
C LYS A 104 -5.41 -13.10 -7.44
N ARG A 105 -6.48 -12.84 -6.68
CA ARG A 105 -7.25 -13.86 -5.94
C ARG A 105 -6.39 -14.72 -5.02
N GLN A 106 -5.38 -14.12 -4.41
CA GLN A 106 -4.45 -14.77 -3.48
C GLN A 106 -4.09 -13.81 -2.35
N ASN A 107 -3.43 -14.33 -1.31
CA ASN A 107 -2.87 -13.51 -0.24
C ASN A 107 -1.90 -12.48 -0.82
N PHE A 108 -1.71 -11.38 -0.13
CA PHE A 108 -0.90 -10.24 -0.56
C PHE A 108 0.07 -9.80 0.54
N TRP A 109 0.99 -8.90 0.23
CA TRP A 109 1.94 -8.38 1.18
C TRP A 109 1.62 -6.92 1.54
N ILE A 110 1.86 -6.55 2.79
CA ILE A 110 1.96 -5.15 3.21
C ILE A 110 3.43 -4.81 3.33
N THR A 111 3.96 -4.08 2.37
CA THR A 111 5.38 -3.71 2.28
C THR A 111 5.68 -2.40 2.97
N GLU A 112 4.67 -1.60 3.24
CA GLU A 112 4.78 -0.46 4.13
C GLU A 112 3.54 -0.36 5.03
N GLY A 113 3.73 -0.74 6.30
CA GLY A 113 2.71 -0.57 7.34
C GLY A 113 3.04 0.62 8.23
N ILE A 114 2.04 1.43 8.58
CA ILE A 114 2.22 2.55 9.50
C ILE A 114 2.50 2.06 10.92
N MET A 115 3.48 2.66 11.61
CA MET A 115 3.68 2.49 13.04
C MET A 115 3.90 3.82 13.76
N GLY A 116 4.65 4.73 13.17
CA GLY A 116 4.82 6.11 13.62
C GLY A 116 3.94 7.09 12.85
N ALA A 117 3.97 8.37 13.22
CA ALA A 117 3.39 9.41 12.40
C ALA A 117 4.08 9.47 11.04
N GLN A 118 3.32 9.70 9.98
CA GLN A 118 3.82 9.76 8.61
C GLN A 118 3.45 11.09 7.95
N GLY A 119 4.38 11.65 7.21
CA GLY A 119 4.18 12.87 6.44
C GLY A 119 5.46 13.31 5.75
N HIS A 120 5.36 14.05 4.65
CA HIS A 120 6.52 14.60 3.95
C HIS A 120 6.78 16.08 4.35
N ASP A 121 5.75 16.91 4.26
CA ASP A 121 5.87 18.35 4.49
C ASP A 121 5.56 18.75 5.93
N ILE A 122 4.75 17.93 6.62
CA ILE A 122 4.34 18.18 7.99
C ILE A 122 4.26 16.89 8.80
N THR A 123 4.45 17.00 10.11
CA THR A 123 4.23 15.89 11.04
C THR A 123 2.80 15.40 10.97
N GLY A 124 2.64 14.11 10.74
CA GLY A 124 1.35 13.45 10.64
C GLY A 124 0.74 13.09 12.00
N TYR A 125 -0.43 12.48 11.93
CA TYR A 125 -1.14 11.91 13.07
C TYR A 125 -0.36 10.74 13.66
N LEU A 126 -0.06 10.80 14.96
CA LEU A 126 0.54 9.67 15.67
C LEU A 126 -0.55 8.65 16.03
N PRO A 127 -0.45 7.39 15.57
CA PRO A 127 -1.38 6.35 15.96
C PRO A 127 -1.48 6.21 17.50
N ARG A 128 -2.71 6.09 17.99
CA ARG A 128 -2.98 5.86 19.42
C ARG A 128 -2.37 4.53 19.88
N PRO A 129 -2.22 4.29 21.19
CA PRO A 129 -1.80 2.99 21.70
C PRO A 129 -2.61 1.86 21.09
N ASN A 130 -1.93 0.84 20.56
CA ASN A 130 -2.46 -0.33 19.85
C ASN A 130 -3.20 -0.05 18.52
N GLN A 131 -3.37 1.19 18.09
CA GLN A 131 -4.13 1.50 16.86
C GLN A 131 -3.41 0.99 15.61
N ALA A 132 -2.11 1.24 15.47
CA ALA A 132 -1.33 0.71 14.34
C ALA A 132 -1.28 -0.82 14.35
N LYS A 133 -1.14 -1.43 15.53
CA LYS A 133 -1.22 -2.88 15.69
C LYS A 133 -2.59 -3.44 15.28
N MET A 134 -3.68 -2.75 15.60
CA MET A 134 -5.03 -3.11 15.15
C MET A 134 -5.14 -3.10 13.62
N TRP A 135 -4.58 -2.09 12.95
CA TRP A 135 -4.54 -2.05 11.48
C TRP A 135 -3.72 -3.20 10.89
N SER A 136 -2.65 -3.61 11.56
CA SER A 136 -1.89 -4.81 11.14
C SER A 136 -2.73 -6.07 11.23
N TYR A 137 -3.49 -6.26 12.33
CA TYR A 137 -4.44 -7.37 12.43
C TYR A 137 -5.58 -7.28 11.41
N GLN A 138 -6.04 -6.08 11.09
CA GLN A 138 -7.02 -5.90 10.00
C GLN A 138 -6.46 -6.37 8.66
N GLY A 139 -5.18 -6.07 8.37
CA GLY A 139 -4.48 -6.58 7.20
C GLY A 139 -4.42 -8.09 7.16
N VAL A 140 -3.99 -8.73 8.26
CA VAL A 140 -3.97 -10.20 8.39
C VAL A 140 -5.36 -10.79 8.16
N ALA A 141 -6.39 -10.24 8.81
CA ALA A 141 -7.77 -10.70 8.66
C ALA A 141 -8.32 -10.54 7.23
N ARG A 142 -7.64 -9.79 6.37
CA ARG A 142 -7.97 -9.58 4.95
C ARG A 142 -7.01 -10.30 3.99
N GLY A 143 -6.10 -11.13 4.51
CA GLY A 143 -5.21 -11.96 3.71
C GLY A 143 -3.81 -11.40 3.48
N ALA A 144 -3.38 -10.41 4.27
CA ALA A 144 -1.98 -10.04 4.29
C ALA A 144 -1.15 -11.10 5.03
N GLU A 145 -0.20 -11.73 4.33
CA GLU A 145 0.67 -12.79 4.88
C GLU A 145 2.08 -12.30 5.21
N THR A 146 2.45 -11.13 4.71
CA THR A 146 3.75 -10.49 4.99
C THR A 146 3.53 -9.06 5.45
N PHE A 147 4.27 -8.66 6.48
CA PHE A 147 4.23 -7.32 7.03
C PHE A 147 5.62 -6.71 7.14
N ILE A 148 5.82 -5.55 6.54
CA ILE A 148 6.99 -4.69 6.70
C ILE A 148 6.49 -3.32 7.17
N TYR A 149 7.08 -2.79 8.23
CA TYR A 149 6.74 -1.45 8.72
C TYR A 149 7.64 -0.37 8.12
N PHE A 150 7.04 0.67 7.63
CA PHE A 150 7.76 1.87 7.27
C PHE A 150 7.73 2.85 8.44
N ARG A 151 8.83 3.04 9.07
CA ARG A 151 10.16 2.43 8.88
C ARG A 151 10.68 1.93 10.23
N TYR A 152 11.78 1.21 10.25
CA TYR A 152 12.34 0.75 11.54
C TYR A 152 12.78 1.94 12.40
N ARG A 153 13.60 2.86 11.84
CA ARG A 153 14.11 4.06 12.52
C ARG A 153 13.73 5.31 11.77
N GLY A 154 13.18 6.32 12.46
CA GLY A 154 12.84 7.61 11.89
C GLY A 154 14.05 8.33 11.28
N ALA A 155 13.86 8.95 10.11
CA ALA A 155 14.88 9.82 9.49
C ALA A 155 14.98 11.16 10.23
N THR A 156 16.15 11.78 10.16
CA THR A 156 16.40 13.09 10.80
C THR A 156 16.57 14.22 9.79
N LYS A 157 16.52 13.92 8.50
CA LYS A 157 16.68 14.85 7.38
C LYS A 157 16.13 14.25 6.08
N GLY A 158 16.00 15.09 5.06
CA GLY A 158 15.48 14.71 3.75
C GLY A 158 13.96 14.74 3.70
N ALA A 159 13.37 14.27 2.60
CA ALA A 159 11.93 14.28 2.37
C ALA A 159 11.15 13.50 3.44
N ASP A 160 11.74 12.42 3.95
CA ASP A 160 11.13 11.53 4.94
C ASP A 160 11.42 11.90 6.41
N GLN A 161 11.88 13.12 6.69
CA GLN A 161 12.21 13.55 8.07
C GLN A 161 10.99 13.52 9.02
N PHE A 162 9.79 13.61 8.49
CA PHE A 162 8.53 13.49 9.24
C PHE A 162 7.90 12.10 9.18
N CYS A 163 8.61 11.12 8.63
CA CYS A 163 8.22 9.71 8.65
C CYS A 163 8.88 9.00 9.83
N TYR A 164 8.12 8.85 10.91
CA TYR A 164 8.60 8.24 12.15
C TYR A 164 8.47 6.72 12.09
N GLY A 165 9.46 6.02 12.65
CA GLY A 165 9.56 4.58 12.59
C GLY A 165 9.01 3.84 13.81
N VAL A 166 9.33 2.56 13.86
CA VAL A 166 9.12 1.69 15.03
C VAL A 166 9.89 2.21 16.23
N ILE A 167 11.14 2.65 15.99
CA ILE A 167 11.92 3.43 16.95
C ILE A 167 12.18 4.83 16.40
N ASP A 168 12.42 5.78 17.27
CA ASP A 168 12.74 7.16 16.89
C ASP A 168 14.25 7.35 16.68
N ALA A 169 14.67 8.55 16.27
CA ALA A 169 16.06 8.85 15.93
C ALA A 169 17.05 8.63 17.09
N ASP A 170 16.58 8.65 18.32
CA ASP A 170 17.35 8.39 19.54
C ASP A 170 17.58 6.90 19.87
N ASN A 171 17.09 5.98 19.01
CA ASN A 171 17.19 4.53 19.14
C ASN A 171 16.52 3.93 20.39
N GLN A 172 15.64 4.66 21.05
CA GLN A 172 14.97 4.17 22.25
C GLN A 172 13.80 3.24 21.91
N LYS A 173 13.76 2.09 22.54
CA LYS A 173 12.63 1.16 22.48
C LYS A 173 11.49 1.70 23.34
N ARG A 174 10.43 2.19 22.71
CA ARG A 174 9.23 2.72 23.35
C ARG A 174 8.00 1.92 22.98
N ARG A 175 6.82 2.43 23.30
CA ARG A 175 5.52 1.81 23.04
C ARG A 175 5.41 1.16 21.65
N LYS A 176 5.76 1.88 20.59
CA LYS A 176 5.68 1.39 19.20
C LYS A 176 6.48 0.11 18.98
N PHE A 177 7.71 0.07 19.51
CA PHE A 177 8.56 -1.11 19.42
C PHE A 177 7.91 -2.33 20.08
N TYR A 178 7.38 -2.18 21.28
CA TYR A 178 6.75 -3.30 22.00
C TYR A 178 5.42 -3.74 21.36
N GLU A 179 4.68 -2.83 20.74
CA GLU A 179 3.48 -3.16 19.96
C GLU A 179 3.83 -4.02 18.75
N VAL A 180 4.89 -3.66 17.99
CA VAL A 180 5.39 -4.44 16.85
C VAL A 180 5.92 -5.79 17.31
N GLN A 181 6.73 -5.81 18.36
CA GLN A 181 7.25 -7.07 18.94
C GLN A 181 6.10 -8.02 19.33
N ASN A 182 5.08 -7.49 20.00
CA ASN A 182 3.91 -8.27 20.36
C ASN A 182 3.14 -8.78 19.14
N PHE A 183 2.95 -7.94 18.10
CA PHE A 183 2.30 -8.36 16.87
C PHE A 183 3.02 -9.54 16.23
N PHE A 184 4.33 -9.45 16.03
CA PHE A 184 5.09 -10.54 15.40
C PHE A 184 5.19 -11.80 16.27
N ARG A 185 5.23 -11.65 17.61
CA ARG A 185 5.16 -12.81 18.49
C ARG A 185 3.84 -13.56 18.32
N VAL A 186 2.71 -12.85 18.32
CA VAL A 186 1.39 -13.45 18.12
C VAL A 186 1.25 -14.04 16.73
N ALA A 187 1.76 -13.35 15.69
CA ALA A 187 1.75 -13.85 14.32
C ALA A 187 2.52 -15.19 14.22
N LYS A 188 3.70 -15.26 14.82
CA LYS A 188 4.51 -16.50 14.86
C LYS A 188 3.81 -17.65 15.61
N GLU A 189 3.14 -17.36 16.72
CA GLU A 189 2.37 -18.35 17.48
C GLU A 189 1.15 -18.88 16.70
N ASN A 190 0.71 -18.14 15.69
CA ASN A 190 -0.47 -18.43 14.88
C ASN A 190 -0.16 -18.53 13.37
N GLU A 191 1.07 -18.86 12.99
CA GLU A 191 1.52 -18.87 11.58
C GLU A 191 0.62 -19.71 10.66
N LYS A 192 0.08 -20.80 11.16
CA LYS A 192 -0.84 -21.68 10.41
C LYS A 192 -2.10 -20.96 9.90
N PHE A 193 -2.55 -19.91 10.60
CA PHE A 193 -3.68 -19.10 10.15
C PHE A 193 -3.28 -18.11 9.05
N LEU A 194 -2.00 -17.71 9.00
CA LEU A 194 -1.50 -16.77 7.99
C LEU A 194 -1.35 -17.45 6.63
N GLU A 195 -1.17 -18.75 6.59
CA GLU A 195 -1.06 -19.55 5.38
C GLU A 195 -2.42 -19.90 4.75
N THR A 196 -3.53 -19.56 5.45
CA THR A 196 -4.87 -19.87 4.94
C THR A 196 -5.35 -18.81 3.95
N SER A 197 -6.14 -19.25 2.97
CA SER A 197 -6.83 -18.33 2.06
C SER A 197 -8.10 -17.78 2.70
N ILE A 198 -8.46 -16.54 2.34
CA ILE A 198 -9.72 -15.92 2.76
C ILE A 198 -10.86 -16.42 1.87
N GLU A 199 -11.85 -17.05 2.46
CA GLU A 199 -13.10 -17.36 1.79
C GLU A 199 -14.01 -16.13 1.71
N SER A 200 -14.38 -15.73 0.49
CA SER A 200 -15.26 -14.58 0.24
C SER A 200 -16.57 -15.03 -0.42
N LYS A 201 -17.71 -14.64 0.20
CA LYS A 201 -19.06 -14.97 -0.29
C LYS A 201 -19.69 -13.84 -1.13
N ILE A 202 -19.08 -12.66 -1.12
CA ILE A 202 -19.55 -11.47 -1.83
C ILE A 202 -18.42 -10.99 -2.72
N ALA A 203 -18.74 -10.65 -3.97
CA ALA A 203 -17.84 -10.00 -4.91
C ALA A 203 -18.29 -8.56 -5.13
N MET A 204 -17.33 -7.65 -5.23
CA MET A 204 -17.55 -6.27 -5.61
C MET A 204 -16.83 -6.01 -6.94
N ILE A 205 -17.54 -5.38 -7.87
CA ILE A 205 -16.95 -4.97 -9.15
C ILE A 205 -16.28 -3.62 -8.95
N TYR A 206 -15.04 -3.53 -9.36
CA TYR A 206 -14.29 -2.27 -9.46
C TYR A 206 -13.87 -2.07 -10.91
N ASP A 207 -14.16 -0.89 -11.45
CA ASP A 207 -13.81 -0.52 -12.82
C ASP A 207 -12.92 0.73 -12.81
N TYR A 208 -11.75 0.61 -13.45
CA TYR A 208 -10.77 1.70 -13.54
C TYR A 208 -11.29 2.87 -14.38
N ASP A 209 -12.06 2.59 -15.41
CA ASP A 209 -12.51 3.56 -16.41
C ASP A 209 -13.78 4.33 -16.02
N SER A 210 -14.48 3.94 -14.96
CA SER A 210 -15.78 4.52 -14.54
C SER A 210 -15.69 5.59 -13.45
#